data_d1b4327670b6272d8e9687bbd58929b1
#
_entry.id   d1b4327670b6272d8e9687bbd58929b1
#
_cell.length_a   1.000
_cell.length_b   1.000
_cell.length_c   1.000
_cell.angle_alpha   90.00
_cell.angle_beta   90.00
_cell.angle_gamma   90.00
#
_symmetry.space_group_name_H-M   'P 1'
#
loop_
_entity.id
_entity.type
_entity.pdbx_description
1 polymer ?
#
loop_
_entity_poly.entity_id
_entity_poly.type
_entity_poly.pdbx_seq_one_letter_code
_entity_poly.pdbx_strand_id
1 'polypeptide(L)'
;MLFVTYAGCFGIELFVHGVAASYYVDRFGLDLRGAGLAVGGFGLLALFARAMGGMASDRLARRHGLASRARLLCALMFCEGIGLLWFSSAQGVAMAVTAMLAFGMCLHMACGATYALVPFVDRKALGGVAGIIGAGGNVGAVAAGFLQKYIGSVQHTFTVLGGFVIAGSLCALAVRFSREHVTSEERRYQEALQQNWLLQSRELSTDSTGRSST
;
A
#
# COMPACT_ATOMS: atom_id res chain seq x y z
N MET A 1 11.08 -8.43 6.76
CA MET A 1 10.96 -7.50 5.62
C MET A 1 9.64 -6.76 5.62
N LEU A 2 8.46 -7.42 5.63
CA LEU A 2 7.15 -6.75 5.62
C LEU A 2 6.91 -5.79 6.80
N PHE A 3 7.49 -6.04 7.96
CA PHE A 3 7.51 -5.11 9.10
C PHE A 3 8.15 -3.76 8.70
N VAL A 4 9.30 -3.81 8.02
CA VAL A 4 10.03 -2.60 7.60
C VAL A 4 9.30 -1.87 6.48
N THR A 5 8.76 -2.60 5.50
CA THR A 5 7.98 -1.98 4.42
C THR A 5 6.72 -1.31 4.96
N TYR A 6 6.04 -1.94 5.93
CA TYR A 6 4.84 -1.36 6.53
C TYR A 6 5.16 -0.17 7.46
N ALA A 7 6.35 -0.16 8.09
CA ALA A 7 6.85 1.03 8.78
C ALA A 7 7.04 2.22 7.80
N GLY A 8 7.48 1.93 6.58
CA GLY A 8 7.67 2.94 5.52
C GLY A 8 6.36 3.49 4.95
N CYS A 9 5.29 2.70 4.83
CA CYS A 9 4.02 3.21 4.31
C CYS A 9 3.04 3.60 5.43
N PHE A 10 2.57 2.70 6.27
CA PHE A 10 1.61 3.03 7.31
C PHE A 10 2.19 3.94 8.40
N GLY A 11 3.48 3.80 8.72
CA GLY A 11 4.15 4.70 9.67
C GLY A 11 4.18 6.14 9.17
N ILE A 12 4.44 6.35 7.88
CA ILE A 12 4.37 7.67 7.24
C ILE A 12 2.93 8.20 7.21
N GLU A 13 1.94 7.34 6.93
CA GLU A 13 0.52 7.72 6.97
C GLU A 13 0.15 8.34 8.33
N LEU A 14 0.45 7.63 9.42
CA LEU A 14 0.17 8.11 10.77
C LEU A 14 0.93 9.41 11.10
N PHE A 15 2.18 9.51 10.68
CA PHE A 15 2.97 10.73 10.84
C PHE A 15 2.35 11.91 10.08
N VAL A 16 1.94 11.73 8.83
CA VAL A 16 1.28 12.75 8.00
C VAL A 16 0.00 13.22 8.70
N HIS A 17 -0.85 12.31 9.17
CA HIS A 17 -2.07 12.66 9.90
C HIS A 17 -1.78 13.49 11.18
N GLY A 18 -0.64 13.24 11.82
CA GLY A 18 -0.24 13.96 13.03
C GLY A 18 0.27 15.39 12.78
N VAL A 19 0.92 15.65 11.64
CA VAL A 19 1.65 16.92 11.44
C VAL A 19 1.19 17.73 10.23
N ALA A 20 0.48 17.16 9.26
CA ALA A 20 0.21 17.84 8.00
C ALA A 20 -0.71 19.05 8.16
N ALA A 21 -1.69 19.01 9.06
CA ALA A 21 -2.59 20.14 9.26
C ALA A 21 -1.81 21.37 9.78
N SER A 22 -0.99 21.21 10.83
CA SER A 22 -0.14 22.29 11.32
C SER A 22 0.87 22.74 10.29
N TYR A 23 1.47 21.81 9.52
CA TYR A 23 2.37 22.14 8.42
C TYR A 23 1.73 23.06 7.36
N TYR A 24 0.46 22.79 6.98
CA TYR A 24 -0.26 23.65 6.05
C TYR A 24 -0.55 25.05 6.61
N VAL A 25 -0.92 25.14 7.89
CA VAL A 25 -1.12 26.41 8.57
C VAL A 25 0.19 27.20 8.66
N ASP A 26 1.24 26.59 9.18
CA ASP A 26 2.52 27.25 9.48
C ASP A 26 3.30 27.64 8.22
N ARG A 27 3.26 26.78 7.20
CA ARG A 27 4.07 26.95 5.99
C ARG A 27 3.38 27.78 4.90
N PHE A 28 2.07 27.61 4.76
CA PHE A 28 1.31 28.20 3.65
C PHE A 28 0.25 29.19 4.11
N GLY A 29 0.09 29.41 5.40
CA GLY A 29 -0.88 30.35 5.95
C GLY A 29 -2.34 29.94 5.72
N LEU A 30 -2.61 28.62 5.53
CA LEU A 30 -3.99 28.15 5.44
C LEU A 30 -4.71 28.32 6.76
N ASP A 31 -6.01 28.61 6.69
CA ASP A 31 -6.88 28.49 7.84
C ASP A 31 -7.05 27.01 8.25
N LEU A 32 -7.46 26.77 9.47
CA LEU A 32 -7.62 25.42 10.01
C LEU A 32 -8.60 24.56 9.21
N ARG A 33 -9.64 25.20 8.62
CA ARG A 33 -10.61 24.52 7.79
C ARG A 33 -9.99 24.03 6.47
N GLY A 34 -9.24 24.87 5.78
CA GLY A 34 -8.54 24.54 4.53
C GLY A 34 -7.48 23.45 4.75
N ALA A 35 -6.69 23.57 5.83
CA ALA A 35 -5.72 22.56 6.22
C ALA A 35 -6.40 21.21 6.53
N GLY A 36 -7.52 21.24 7.28
CA GLY A 36 -8.31 20.03 7.58
C GLY A 36 -8.90 19.38 6.34
N LEU A 37 -9.36 20.15 5.35
CA LEU A 37 -9.86 19.61 4.07
C LEU A 37 -8.75 18.94 3.26
N ALA A 38 -7.56 19.53 3.20
CA ALA A 38 -6.42 18.94 2.52
C ALA A 38 -6.03 17.58 3.12
N VAL A 39 -5.86 17.54 4.46
CA VAL A 39 -5.52 16.30 5.18
C VAL A 39 -6.66 15.29 5.16
N GLY A 40 -7.91 15.76 5.24
CA GLY A 40 -9.10 14.91 5.08
C GLY A 40 -9.17 14.24 3.71
N GLY A 41 -8.80 14.96 2.64
CA GLY A 41 -8.68 14.39 1.30
C GLY A 41 -7.64 13.27 1.22
N PHE A 42 -6.49 13.44 1.87
CA PHE A 42 -5.48 12.39 1.99
C PHE A 42 -6.03 11.14 2.73
N GLY A 43 -6.74 11.34 3.85
CA GLY A 43 -7.36 10.22 4.58
C GLY A 43 -8.47 9.52 3.80
N LEU A 44 -9.29 10.25 3.02
CA LEU A 44 -10.33 9.69 2.16
C LEU A 44 -9.77 8.76 1.08
N LEU A 45 -8.57 9.02 0.57
CA LEU A 45 -7.91 8.14 -0.38
C LEU A 45 -7.73 6.72 0.17
N ALA A 46 -7.53 6.55 1.48
CA ALA A 46 -7.34 5.25 2.11
C ALA A 46 -8.50 4.29 1.84
N LEU A 47 -9.74 4.78 1.75
CA LEU A 47 -10.93 3.97 1.51
C LEU A 47 -10.86 3.20 0.18
N PHE A 48 -10.32 3.83 -0.85
CA PHE A 48 -10.28 3.26 -2.20
C PHE A 48 -8.90 2.71 -2.54
N ALA A 49 -7.84 3.47 -2.23
CA ALA A 49 -6.50 3.15 -2.66
C ALA A 49 -5.96 1.86 -2.01
N ARG A 50 -6.31 1.56 -0.76
CA ARG A 50 -5.93 0.29 -0.12
C ARG A 50 -6.53 -0.91 -0.85
N ALA A 51 -7.82 -0.85 -1.20
CA ALA A 51 -8.47 -1.89 -1.98
C ALA A 51 -7.84 -2.02 -3.38
N MET A 52 -7.56 -0.88 -4.04
CA MET A 52 -6.91 -0.87 -5.36
C MET A 52 -5.50 -1.50 -5.29
N GLY A 53 -4.73 -1.24 -4.24
CA GLY A 53 -3.42 -1.84 -4.03
C GLY A 53 -3.48 -3.36 -3.90
N GLY A 54 -4.42 -3.87 -3.11
CA GLY A 54 -4.68 -5.31 -2.99
C GLY A 54 -5.09 -5.94 -4.31
N MET A 55 -6.09 -5.36 -4.99
CA MET A 55 -6.57 -5.85 -6.30
C MET A 55 -5.48 -5.80 -7.38
N ALA A 56 -4.66 -4.75 -7.42
CA ALA A 56 -3.54 -4.65 -8.34
C ALA A 56 -2.50 -5.75 -8.07
N SER A 57 -2.20 -5.99 -6.78
CA SER A 57 -1.31 -7.06 -6.33
C SER A 57 -1.83 -8.44 -6.79
N ASP A 58 -3.14 -8.71 -6.64
CA ASP A 58 -3.76 -9.96 -7.06
C ASP A 58 -3.74 -10.15 -8.58
N ARG A 59 -4.13 -9.11 -9.33
CA ARG A 59 -4.10 -9.15 -10.81
C ARG A 59 -2.71 -9.39 -11.35
N LEU A 60 -1.71 -8.72 -10.77
CA LEU A 60 -0.33 -8.85 -11.21
C LEU A 60 0.23 -10.25 -10.90
N ALA A 61 -0.12 -10.80 -9.74
CA ALA A 61 0.27 -12.15 -9.36
C ALA A 61 -0.34 -13.22 -10.29
N ARG A 62 -1.58 -13.05 -10.71
CA ARG A 62 -2.23 -13.96 -11.68
C ARG A 62 -1.54 -13.98 -13.03
N ARG A 63 -0.96 -12.87 -13.48
CA ARG A 63 -0.30 -12.76 -14.79
C ARG A 63 1.19 -13.09 -14.76
N HIS A 64 1.88 -12.73 -13.67
CA HIS A 64 3.36 -12.75 -13.61
C HIS A 64 3.90 -13.51 -12.40
N GLY A 65 3.05 -14.28 -11.71
CA GLY A 65 3.43 -15.08 -10.56
C GLY A 65 3.60 -14.28 -9.27
N LEU A 66 3.80 -14.98 -8.17
CA LEU A 66 3.79 -14.44 -6.81
C LEU A 66 4.86 -13.36 -6.57
N ALA A 67 6.03 -13.49 -7.20
CA ALA A 67 7.12 -12.50 -7.07
C ALA A 67 6.74 -11.09 -7.58
N SER A 68 5.72 -10.98 -8.44
CA SER A 68 5.24 -9.71 -8.95
C SER A 68 4.57 -8.84 -7.87
N ARG A 69 4.05 -9.45 -6.78
CA ARG A 69 3.50 -8.72 -5.63
C ARG A 69 4.59 -7.90 -4.93
N ALA A 70 5.76 -8.51 -4.72
CA ALA A 70 6.90 -7.83 -4.10
C ALA A 70 7.43 -6.69 -5.00
N ARG A 71 7.46 -6.91 -6.32
CA ARG A 71 7.84 -5.86 -7.29
C ARG A 71 6.87 -4.69 -7.31
N LEU A 72 5.56 -4.97 -7.24
CA LEU A 72 4.54 -3.92 -7.13
C LEU A 72 4.71 -3.11 -5.85
N LEU A 73 4.89 -3.79 -4.71
CA LEU A 73 5.12 -3.12 -3.43
C LEU A 73 6.36 -2.22 -3.49
N CYS A 74 7.48 -2.73 -4.04
CA CYS A 74 8.69 -1.94 -4.25
C CYS A 74 8.41 -0.69 -5.11
N ALA A 75 7.72 -0.83 -6.23
CA ALA A 75 7.41 0.29 -7.12
C ALA A 75 6.50 1.33 -6.44
N LEU A 76 5.47 0.89 -5.70
CA LEU A 76 4.58 1.79 -4.98
C LEU A 76 5.32 2.58 -3.89
N MET A 77 6.17 1.92 -3.10
CA MET A 77 6.99 2.58 -2.07
C MET A 77 8.03 3.53 -2.70
N PHE A 78 8.61 3.15 -3.82
CA PHE A 78 9.55 4.03 -4.54
C PHE A 78 8.85 5.30 -5.03
N CYS A 79 7.65 5.19 -5.63
CA CYS A 79 6.84 6.33 -6.05
C CYS A 79 6.37 7.17 -4.84
N GLU A 80 6.01 6.54 -3.73
CA GLU A 80 5.70 7.21 -2.46
C GLU A 80 6.87 8.08 -1.99
N GLY A 81 8.08 7.53 -1.95
CA GLY A 81 9.26 8.27 -1.53
C GLY A 81 9.58 9.46 -2.45
N ILE A 82 9.46 9.29 -3.78
CA ILE A 82 9.60 10.41 -4.72
C ILE A 82 8.52 11.46 -4.47
N GLY A 83 7.28 11.05 -4.25
CA GLY A 83 6.18 11.96 -3.95
C GLY A 83 6.37 12.72 -2.62
N LEU A 84 6.97 12.11 -1.60
CA LEU A 84 7.36 12.78 -0.37
C LEU A 84 8.45 13.85 -0.60
N LEU A 85 9.44 13.57 -1.45
CA LEU A 85 10.45 14.55 -1.85
C LEU A 85 9.80 15.72 -2.62
N TRP A 86 8.84 15.42 -3.50
CA TRP A 86 8.09 16.45 -4.21
C TRP A 86 7.25 17.29 -3.24
N PHE A 87 6.54 16.66 -2.28
CA PHE A 87 5.79 17.35 -1.24
C PHE A 87 6.67 18.28 -0.41
N SER A 88 7.84 17.80 0.01
CA SER A 88 8.79 18.60 0.79
C SER A 88 9.33 19.83 0.03
N SER A 89 9.40 19.76 -1.31
CA SER A 89 9.86 20.84 -2.17
C SER A 89 8.76 21.84 -2.58
N ALA A 90 7.50 21.63 -2.15
CA ALA A 90 6.38 22.44 -2.56
C ALA A 90 6.53 23.91 -2.13
N GLN A 91 6.32 24.82 -3.10
CA GLN A 91 6.40 26.26 -2.88
C GLN A 91 5.03 26.92 -2.67
N GLY A 92 3.94 26.22 -2.95
CA GLY A 92 2.58 26.74 -2.80
C GLY A 92 1.57 25.65 -2.44
N VAL A 93 0.39 26.09 -1.95
CA VAL A 93 -0.68 25.21 -1.47
C VAL A 93 -1.11 24.18 -2.52
N ALA A 94 -1.38 24.62 -3.75
CA ALA A 94 -1.86 23.74 -4.83
C ALA A 94 -0.85 22.62 -5.12
N MET A 95 0.45 22.96 -5.20
CA MET A 95 1.52 21.97 -5.39
C MET A 95 1.62 21.01 -4.19
N ALA A 96 1.54 21.54 -2.97
CA ALA A 96 1.60 20.74 -1.76
C ALA A 96 0.43 19.75 -1.66
N VAL A 97 -0.80 20.20 -1.93
CA VAL A 97 -2.00 19.33 -1.91
C VAL A 97 -1.89 18.27 -3.01
N THR A 98 -1.52 18.64 -4.22
CA THR A 98 -1.37 17.69 -5.34
C THR A 98 -0.30 16.64 -5.04
N ALA A 99 0.86 17.07 -4.54
CA ALA A 99 1.93 16.15 -4.16
C ALA A 99 1.50 15.21 -3.02
N MET A 100 0.78 15.74 -2.00
CA MET A 100 0.28 14.94 -0.88
C MET A 100 -0.73 13.89 -1.34
N LEU A 101 -1.65 14.22 -2.23
CA LEU A 101 -2.61 13.28 -2.78
C LEU A 101 -1.90 12.23 -3.67
N ALA A 102 -0.89 12.64 -4.45
CA ALA A 102 -0.14 11.74 -5.32
C ALA A 102 0.66 10.70 -4.51
N PHE A 103 1.47 11.13 -3.54
CA PHE A 103 2.19 10.17 -2.71
C PHE A 103 1.23 9.39 -1.79
N GLY A 104 0.16 10.01 -1.31
CA GLY A 104 -0.87 9.35 -0.52
C GLY A 104 -1.54 8.19 -1.28
N MET A 105 -1.80 8.36 -2.57
CA MET A 105 -2.30 7.28 -3.42
C MET A 105 -1.34 6.09 -3.43
N CYS A 106 -0.06 6.32 -3.69
CA CYS A 106 0.97 5.28 -3.70
C CYS A 106 1.12 4.61 -2.32
N LEU A 107 1.15 5.41 -1.24
CA LEU A 107 1.26 4.99 0.13
C LEU A 107 0.10 4.07 0.55
N HIS A 108 -1.14 4.48 0.31
CA HIS A 108 -2.31 3.67 0.66
C HIS A 108 -2.39 2.40 -0.19
N MET A 109 -2.02 2.46 -1.48
CA MET A 109 -1.90 1.27 -2.32
C MET A 109 -0.80 0.32 -1.81
N ALA A 110 0.34 0.84 -1.33
CA ALA A 110 1.41 0.04 -0.74
C ALA A 110 0.94 -0.66 0.55
N CYS A 111 0.15 0.03 1.40
CA CYS A 111 -0.48 -0.58 2.56
C CYS A 111 -1.36 -1.77 2.17
N GLY A 112 -2.24 -1.61 1.17
CA GLY A 112 -3.10 -2.70 0.67
C GLY A 112 -2.31 -3.85 0.04
N ALA A 113 -1.28 -3.54 -0.76
CA ALA A 113 -0.40 -4.53 -1.37
C ALA A 113 0.40 -5.31 -0.31
N THR A 114 0.81 -4.67 0.81
CA THR A 114 1.49 -5.35 1.92
C THR A 114 0.59 -6.40 2.56
N TYR A 115 -0.67 -6.05 2.87
CA TYR A 115 -1.61 -7.01 3.43
C TYR A 115 -2.00 -8.13 2.47
N ALA A 116 -1.97 -7.90 1.16
CA ALA A 116 -2.15 -8.95 0.16
C ALA A 116 -1.02 -10.00 0.17
N LEU A 117 0.12 -9.71 0.83
CA LEU A 117 1.24 -10.65 1.01
C LEU A 117 1.12 -11.49 2.28
N VAL A 118 0.34 -11.08 3.29
CA VAL A 118 0.22 -11.75 4.59
C VAL A 118 -0.11 -13.24 4.47
N PRO A 119 -1.09 -13.67 3.63
CA PRO A 119 -1.45 -15.09 3.51
C PRO A 119 -0.33 -15.98 2.96
N PHE A 120 0.69 -15.39 2.33
CA PHE A 120 1.82 -16.09 1.74
C PHE A 120 3.05 -16.17 2.65
N VAL A 121 2.98 -15.54 3.84
CA VAL A 121 4.01 -15.66 4.89
C VAL A 121 3.73 -16.87 5.76
N ASP A 122 2.56 -16.91 6.41
CA ASP A 122 2.10 -18.04 7.18
C ASP A 122 0.56 -18.03 7.25
N ARG A 123 -0.08 -19.06 6.67
CA ARG A 123 -1.54 -19.19 6.66
C ARG A 123 -2.12 -19.65 8.00
N LYS A 124 -1.33 -20.35 8.82
CA LYS A 124 -1.79 -20.85 10.10
C LYS A 124 -1.79 -19.77 11.19
N ALA A 125 -0.94 -18.74 11.02
CA ALA A 125 -0.76 -17.67 11.98
C ALA A 125 -1.11 -16.29 11.41
N LEU A 126 -2.15 -16.17 10.55
CA LEU A 126 -2.53 -14.92 9.86
C LEU A 126 -2.66 -13.71 10.80
N GLY A 127 -3.33 -13.89 11.93
CA GLY A 127 -3.49 -12.83 12.93
C GLY A 127 -2.16 -12.39 13.54
N GLY A 128 -1.28 -13.34 13.87
CA GLY A 128 0.05 -13.05 14.41
C GLY A 128 0.93 -12.31 13.40
N VAL A 129 0.95 -12.77 12.15
CA VAL A 129 1.70 -12.13 11.06
C VAL A 129 1.18 -10.72 10.81
N ALA A 130 -0.15 -10.54 10.69
CA ALA A 130 -0.77 -9.23 10.51
C ALA A 130 -0.48 -8.29 11.69
N GLY A 131 -0.51 -8.80 12.92
CA GLY A 131 -0.18 -8.04 14.13
C GLY A 131 1.27 -7.55 14.15
N ILE A 132 2.23 -8.41 13.81
CA ILE A 132 3.66 -8.02 13.71
C ILE A 132 3.86 -6.96 12.61
N ILE A 133 3.23 -7.12 11.46
CA ILE A 133 3.31 -6.13 10.38
C ILE A 133 2.69 -4.80 10.83
N GLY A 134 1.51 -4.84 11.47
CA GLY A 134 0.85 -3.65 12.01
C GLY A 134 1.68 -2.94 13.06
N ALA A 135 2.36 -3.69 13.95
CA ALA A 135 3.31 -3.13 14.91
C ALA A 135 4.46 -2.37 14.22
N GLY A 136 4.92 -2.86 13.04
CA GLY A 136 5.92 -2.17 12.21
C GLY A 136 5.47 -0.76 11.84
N GLY A 137 4.21 -0.59 11.43
CA GLY A 137 3.65 0.73 11.12
C GLY A 137 3.68 1.68 12.31
N ASN A 138 3.26 1.23 13.50
CA ASN A 138 3.31 2.06 14.71
C ASN A 138 4.75 2.43 15.08
N VAL A 139 5.70 1.50 14.99
CA VAL A 139 7.13 1.78 15.20
C VAL A 139 7.64 2.80 14.19
N GLY A 140 7.24 2.70 12.92
CA GLY A 140 7.57 3.69 11.89
C GLY A 140 7.05 5.09 12.22
N ALA A 141 5.80 5.20 12.69
CA ALA A 141 5.21 6.48 13.10
C ALA A 141 5.97 7.11 14.27
N VAL A 142 6.29 6.31 15.29
CA VAL A 142 7.07 6.77 16.46
C VAL A 142 8.46 7.21 16.02
N ALA A 143 9.14 6.43 15.16
CA ALA A 143 10.46 6.79 14.63
C ALA A 143 10.42 8.11 13.84
N ALA A 144 9.39 8.31 12.99
CA ALA A 144 9.20 9.55 12.25
C ALA A 144 8.95 10.74 13.19
N GLY A 145 8.19 10.55 14.28
CA GLY A 145 7.98 11.56 15.30
C GLY A 145 9.27 11.97 16.02
N PHE A 146 10.10 11.00 16.42
CA PHE A 146 11.42 11.29 16.99
C PHE A 146 12.32 12.00 15.99
N LEU A 147 12.35 11.55 14.74
CA LEU A 147 13.10 12.21 13.68
C LEU A 147 12.68 13.67 13.51
N GLN A 148 11.36 13.95 13.50
CA GLN A 148 10.82 15.30 13.46
C GLN A 148 11.29 16.14 14.65
N LYS A 149 11.25 15.58 15.85
CA LYS A 149 11.72 16.27 17.04
C LYS A 149 13.23 16.61 16.95
N TYR A 150 14.03 15.71 16.38
CA TYR A 150 15.46 15.92 16.24
C TYR A 150 15.81 16.94 15.15
N ILE A 151 15.13 16.87 13.99
CA ILE A 151 15.36 17.78 12.85
C ILE A 151 14.77 19.18 13.12
N GLY A 152 13.65 19.26 13.85
CA GLY A 152 12.96 20.52 14.19
C GLY A 152 12.21 21.17 13.02
N SER A 153 12.25 20.61 11.83
CA SER A 153 11.58 21.11 10.63
C SER A 153 10.77 20.00 9.95
N VAL A 154 9.45 20.21 9.84
CA VAL A 154 8.54 19.24 9.20
C VAL A 154 8.93 19.02 7.74
N GLN A 155 9.30 20.10 7.02
CA GLN A 155 9.73 20.02 5.63
C GLN A 155 10.97 19.12 5.44
N HIS A 156 12.02 19.35 6.24
CA HIS A 156 13.23 18.53 6.16
C HIS A 156 12.97 17.10 6.60
N THR A 157 12.08 16.89 7.56
CA THR A 157 11.66 15.53 7.96
C THR A 157 11.03 14.78 6.79
N PHE A 158 10.14 15.41 6.02
CA PHE A 158 9.58 14.76 4.82
C PHE A 158 10.66 14.44 3.77
N THR A 159 11.67 15.29 3.60
CA THR A 159 12.80 15.01 2.71
C THR A 159 13.56 13.76 3.15
N VAL A 160 13.91 13.69 4.44
CA VAL A 160 14.65 12.54 5.00
C VAL A 160 13.79 11.26 4.95
N LEU A 161 12.52 11.34 5.32
CA LEU A 161 11.59 10.21 5.23
C LEU A 161 11.43 9.71 3.79
N GLY A 162 11.34 10.62 2.81
CA GLY A 162 11.29 10.26 1.39
C GLY A 162 12.52 9.44 0.96
N GLY A 163 13.70 9.86 1.39
CA GLY A 163 14.94 9.11 1.16
C GLY A 163 14.93 7.72 1.82
N PHE A 164 14.48 7.64 3.08
CA PHE A 164 14.35 6.35 3.78
C PHE A 164 13.33 5.43 3.12
N VAL A 165 12.21 5.94 2.65
CA VAL A 165 11.19 5.13 1.96
C VAL A 165 11.73 4.61 0.62
N ILE A 166 12.45 5.44 -0.15
CA ILE A 166 13.11 5.00 -1.38
C ILE A 166 14.12 3.87 -1.09
N ALA A 167 14.99 4.06 -0.11
CA ALA A 167 15.92 3.02 0.28
C ALA A 167 15.23 1.76 0.80
N GLY A 168 14.20 1.93 1.64
CA GLY A 168 13.36 0.86 2.20
C GLY A 168 12.55 0.10 1.17
N SER A 169 12.23 0.72 0.01
CA SER A 169 11.50 0.05 -1.07
C SER A 169 12.24 -1.19 -1.57
N LEU A 170 13.57 -1.18 -1.54
CA LEU A 170 14.40 -2.33 -1.91
C LEU A 170 14.21 -3.53 -0.96
N CYS A 171 13.82 -3.27 0.30
CA CYS A 171 13.48 -4.35 1.23
C CYS A 171 12.28 -5.17 0.76
N ALA A 172 11.37 -4.57 -0.03
CA ALA A 172 10.24 -5.30 -0.61
C ALA A 172 10.72 -6.39 -1.59
N LEU A 173 11.80 -6.15 -2.34
CA LEU A 173 12.38 -7.13 -3.26
C LEU A 173 13.09 -8.29 -2.53
N ALA A 174 13.49 -8.07 -1.27
CA ALA A 174 14.09 -9.10 -0.43
C ALA A 174 13.04 -10.04 0.19
N VAL A 175 11.74 -9.81 -0.03
CA VAL A 175 10.67 -10.74 0.37
C VAL A 175 10.79 -11.99 -0.48
N ARG A 176 11.22 -13.10 0.15
CA ARG A 176 11.35 -14.40 -0.51
C ARG A 176 10.17 -15.28 -0.11
N PHE A 177 9.54 -15.87 -1.10
CA PHE A 177 8.50 -16.88 -0.90
C PHE A 177 9.14 -18.26 -0.90
N SER A 178 8.72 -19.14 0.03
CA SER A 178 9.14 -20.55 0.00
C SER A 178 8.66 -21.20 -1.32
N ARG A 179 9.51 -22.06 -1.91
CA ARG A 179 9.13 -22.79 -3.13
C ARG A 179 7.88 -23.66 -2.92
N GLU A 180 7.71 -24.20 -1.73
CA GLU A 180 6.50 -24.98 -1.38
C GLU A 180 5.24 -24.12 -1.42
N HIS A 181 5.29 -22.87 -0.89
CA HIS A 181 4.17 -21.93 -0.95
C HIS A 181 3.85 -21.52 -2.40
N VAL A 182 4.87 -21.23 -3.21
CA VAL A 182 4.68 -20.88 -4.63
C VAL A 182 3.98 -22.02 -5.36
N THR A 183 4.48 -23.26 -5.21
CA THR A 183 3.93 -24.44 -5.90
C THR A 183 2.51 -24.78 -5.38
N SER A 184 2.26 -24.65 -4.09
CA SER A 184 0.92 -24.91 -3.52
C SER A 184 -0.12 -23.89 -3.99
N GLU A 185 0.25 -22.63 -4.13
CA GLU A 185 -0.64 -21.58 -4.64
C GLU A 185 -0.92 -21.74 -6.12
N GLU A 186 0.09 -22.09 -6.89
CA GLU A 186 -0.05 -22.35 -8.33
C GLU A 186 -0.99 -23.53 -8.59
N ARG A 187 -0.84 -24.59 -7.80
CA ARG A 187 -1.73 -25.76 -7.86
C ARG A 187 -3.18 -25.40 -7.51
N ARG A 188 -3.41 -24.66 -6.43
CA ARG A 188 -4.75 -24.20 -6.03
C ARG A 188 -5.38 -23.25 -7.06
N TYR A 189 -4.58 -22.40 -7.69
CA TYR A 189 -5.05 -21.53 -8.74
C TYR A 189 -5.52 -22.33 -9.96
N GLN A 190 -4.76 -23.36 -10.37
CA GLN A 190 -5.13 -24.26 -11.46
C GLN A 190 -6.39 -25.06 -11.13
N GLU A 191 -6.51 -25.56 -9.91
CA GLU A 191 -7.71 -26.27 -9.43
C GLU A 191 -8.94 -25.35 -9.47
N ALA A 192 -8.84 -24.10 -9.01
CA ALA A 192 -9.93 -23.13 -9.05
C ALA A 192 -10.34 -22.76 -10.49
N LEU A 193 -9.38 -22.66 -11.41
CA LEU A 193 -9.68 -22.43 -12.83
C LEU A 193 -10.43 -23.60 -13.44
N GLN A 194 -10.01 -24.85 -13.15
CA GLN A 194 -10.69 -26.04 -13.63
C GLN A 194 -12.11 -26.15 -13.08
N GLN A 195 -12.33 -25.87 -11.79
CA GLN A 195 -13.66 -25.86 -11.18
C GLN A 195 -14.58 -24.83 -11.82
N ASN A 196 -14.11 -23.60 -12.03
CA ASN A 196 -14.88 -22.55 -12.70
C ASN A 196 -15.23 -22.92 -14.14
N TRP A 197 -14.30 -23.52 -14.87
CA TRP A 197 -14.56 -24.00 -16.24
C TRP A 197 -15.61 -25.12 -16.25
N LEU A 198 -15.56 -26.06 -15.31
CA LEU A 198 -16.55 -27.13 -15.18
C LEU A 198 -17.95 -26.61 -14.82
N LEU A 199 -18.04 -25.59 -13.97
CA LEU A 199 -19.31 -24.94 -13.63
C LEU A 199 -19.92 -24.23 -14.84
N GLN A 200 -19.12 -23.43 -15.56
CA GLN A 200 -19.59 -22.76 -16.78
C GLN A 200 -20.02 -23.74 -17.88
N SER A 201 -19.27 -24.84 -18.07
CA SER A 201 -19.63 -25.84 -19.05
C SER A 201 -20.94 -26.58 -18.70
N ARG A 202 -21.23 -26.78 -17.41
CA ARG A 202 -22.52 -27.33 -16.94
C ARG A 202 -23.68 -26.37 -17.17
N GLU A 203 -23.51 -25.08 -16.88
CA GLU A 203 -24.53 -24.06 -17.12
C GLU A 203 -24.89 -23.97 -18.62
N LEU A 204 -23.90 -23.97 -19.50
CA LEU A 204 -24.10 -23.97 -20.95
C LEU A 204 -24.79 -25.25 -21.45
N SER A 205 -24.52 -26.39 -20.85
CA SER A 205 -25.18 -27.66 -21.23
C SER A 205 -26.64 -27.73 -20.78
N THR A 206 -26.96 -27.16 -19.62
CA THR A 206 -28.35 -27.09 -19.11
C THR A 206 -29.19 -26.09 -19.90
N ASP A 207 -28.62 -24.97 -20.35
CA ASP A 207 -29.33 -23.97 -21.16
C ASP A 207 -29.61 -24.50 -22.59
N SER A 208 -28.72 -25.31 -23.15
CA SER A 208 -28.92 -25.95 -24.46
C SER A 208 -30.04 -27.02 -24.47
N THR A 209 -30.22 -27.76 -23.38
CA THR A 209 -31.27 -28.76 -23.22
C THR A 209 -32.64 -28.14 -22.95
N GLY A 210 -32.69 -26.98 -22.27
CA GLY A 210 -33.96 -26.25 -22.03
C GLY A 210 -34.54 -25.58 -23.27
N ARG A 211 -33.73 -25.24 -24.27
CA ARG A 211 -34.18 -24.64 -25.54
C ARG A 211 -34.67 -25.63 -26.60
N SER A 212 -34.42 -26.92 -26.43
CA SER A 212 -34.86 -27.93 -27.39
C SER A 212 -36.24 -28.53 -27.05
N SER A 213 -36.89 -28.09 -25.96
CA SER A 213 -38.18 -28.62 -25.48
C SER A 213 -39.36 -27.64 -25.59
N THR A 214 -39.18 -26.51 -26.30
CA THR A 214 -40.22 -25.56 -26.67
C THR A 214 -40.35 -25.49 -28.20
#